data_58589e93433ea7ee8ccb1afde195c4ec
#
_entry.id   58589e93433ea7ee8ccb1afde195c4ec
#
_cell.length_a   1.000
_cell.length_b   1.000
_cell.length_c   1.000
_cell.angle_alpha   90.00
_cell.angle_beta   90.00
_cell.angle_gamma   90.00
#
_symmetry.space_group_name_H-M   'P 1'
#
loop_
_entity.id
_entity.type
_entity.pdbx_description
1 polymer ?
#
loop_
_entity_poly.entity_id
_entity_poly.type
_entity_poly.pdbx_seq_one_letter_code
_entity_poly.pdbx_strand_id
1 'polypeptide(L)'
;MTAGHGQAAHTGDVAIVRYTAQVWGSRKAQAPLPEMDAQNQIITVGGGLTLPALDRAVENQPAGTRMLVVAPPAAAYGETGNKRLGVSGTDTVVFVVDIMQVIPAHATVHGEQRQAADSLPQVRIDRSGAAAISVPDADAPRELAVERLVDGTGQVVKAGQTVVLQHSSAVWQNAQGEDRADLFMSSHADGRPLTVVAGGGNVLKAWDRALVGQRVGSRVLVVAPAKFAYGAHPPKGIPAGAVVVSVLDILAGA
;
A
#
# COMPACT_ATOMS: atom_id res chain seq x y z
N MET A 1 -3.17 -3.57 -28.88
CA MET A 1 -2.51 -2.66 -27.94
C MET A 1 -3.34 -1.41 -27.86
N THR A 2 -3.60 -0.91 -26.67
CA THR A 2 -4.44 0.28 -26.47
C THR A 2 -3.68 1.24 -25.59
N ALA A 3 -3.59 2.51 -25.98
CA ALA A 3 -3.03 3.55 -25.12
C ALA A 3 -4.10 3.97 -24.09
N GLY A 4 -3.72 4.06 -22.83
CA GLY A 4 -4.56 4.62 -21.78
C GLY A 4 -4.60 6.14 -21.84
N HIS A 5 -5.56 6.73 -21.13
CA HIS A 5 -5.72 8.18 -20.99
C HIS A 5 -5.76 8.63 -19.52
N GLY A 6 -5.52 7.71 -18.59
CA GLY A 6 -5.46 8.03 -17.16
C GLY A 6 -4.12 8.66 -16.77
N GLN A 7 -3.87 8.72 -15.47
CA GLN A 7 -2.62 9.21 -14.93
C GLN A 7 -1.45 8.30 -15.34
N ALA A 8 -0.33 8.89 -15.76
CA ALA A 8 0.91 8.15 -16.03
C ALA A 8 1.59 7.73 -14.71
N ALA A 9 2.20 6.55 -14.71
CA ALA A 9 2.90 5.99 -13.58
C ALA A 9 4.36 6.49 -13.55
N HIS A 10 4.77 7.09 -12.45
CA HIS A 10 6.15 7.56 -12.23
C HIS A 10 6.82 6.76 -11.11
N THR A 11 8.13 6.80 -11.06
CA THR A 11 8.90 6.20 -9.97
C THR A 11 8.35 6.62 -8.59
N GLY A 12 8.10 5.65 -7.72
CA GLY A 12 7.47 5.84 -6.40
C GLY A 12 5.95 5.69 -6.40
N ASP A 13 5.28 5.81 -7.54
CA ASP A 13 3.85 5.54 -7.65
C ASP A 13 3.56 4.04 -7.48
N VAL A 14 2.31 3.72 -7.18
CA VAL A 14 1.83 2.34 -7.14
C VAL A 14 0.89 2.10 -8.31
N ALA A 15 1.21 1.11 -9.15
CA ALA A 15 0.35 0.67 -10.24
C ALA A 15 -0.38 -0.63 -9.86
N ILE A 16 -1.69 -0.65 -10.06
CA ILE A 16 -2.49 -1.88 -10.03
C ILE A 16 -2.58 -2.38 -11.46
N VAL A 17 -2.05 -3.58 -11.69
CA VAL A 17 -2.01 -4.18 -13.02
C VAL A 17 -2.66 -5.56 -13.02
N ARG A 18 -3.10 -5.98 -14.18
CA ARG A 18 -3.40 -7.39 -14.49
C ARG A 18 -2.51 -7.82 -15.62
N TYR A 19 -2.00 -9.02 -15.56
CA TYR A 19 -1.25 -9.56 -16.68
C TYR A 19 -1.42 -11.07 -16.82
N THR A 20 -1.28 -11.53 -18.06
CA THR A 20 -1.09 -12.94 -18.41
C THR A 20 0.30 -13.10 -18.96
N ALA A 21 0.90 -14.28 -18.78
CA ALA A 21 2.24 -14.56 -19.26
C ALA A 21 2.34 -15.90 -19.97
N GLN A 22 3.23 -15.98 -20.96
CA GLN A 22 3.51 -17.19 -21.72
C GLN A 22 5.00 -17.25 -22.12
N VAL A 23 5.56 -18.45 -22.15
CA VAL A 23 6.92 -18.66 -22.70
C VAL A 23 6.87 -18.54 -24.21
N TRP A 24 7.80 -17.74 -24.79
CA TRP A 24 7.92 -17.52 -26.23
C TRP A 24 8.27 -18.82 -26.95
N GLY A 25 7.60 -19.09 -28.08
CA GLY A 25 7.92 -20.25 -28.92
C GLY A 25 7.46 -21.62 -28.38
N SER A 26 6.75 -21.64 -27.26
CA SER A 26 6.14 -22.87 -26.76
C SER A 26 5.11 -23.39 -27.76
N ARG A 27 5.35 -24.57 -28.35
CA ARG A 27 4.45 -25.22 -29.32
C ARG A 27 3.18 -25.82 -28.66
N LYS A 28 3.20 -25.97 -27.36
CA LYS A 28 1.98 -26.28 -26.62
C LYS A 28 1.25 -24.97 -26.40
N ALA A 29 -0.01 -24.91 -26.76
CA ALA A 29 -0.91 -23.87 -26.23
C ALA A 29 -0.89 -24.04 -24.70
N GLN A 30 0.15 -23.49 -24.07
CA GLN A 30 0.22 -23.48 -22.62
C GLN A 30 -0.91 -22.58 -22.16
N ALA A 31 -1.73 -23.13 -21.29
CA ALA A 31 -2.57 -22.29 -20.45
C ALA A 31 -1.69 -21.16 -19.88
N PRO A 32 -2.21 -19.94 -19.74
CA PRO A 32 -1.54 -18.86 -19.04
C PRO A 32 -0.94 -19.41 -17.75
N LEU A 33 0.28 -18.96 -17.39
CA LEU A 33 0.94 -19.44 -16.18
C LEU A 33 -0.05 -19.33 -15.00
N PRO A 34 -0.43 -20.43 -14.31
CA PRO A 34 -1.67 -20.53 -13.52
C PRO A 34 -1.82 -19.51 -12.39
N GLU A 35 -0.71 -18.93 -11.95
CA GLU A 35 -0.69 -17.97 -10.83
C GLU A 35 -0.77 -16.51 -11.29
N MET A 36 -0.83 -16.26 -12.58
CA MET A 36 -0.83 -14.92 -13.18
C MET A 36 -2.17 -14.58 -13.83
N ASP A 37 -3.16 -15.50 -13.72
CA ASP A 37 -4.45 -15.30 -14.37
C ASP A 37 -5.36 -14.40 -13.52
N ALA A 38 -5.70 -13.27 -14.13
CA ALA A 38 -6.82 -12.37 -13.77
C ALA A 38 -6.84 -11.72 -12.37
N GLN A 39 -5.84 -11.91 -11.50
CA GLN A 39 -5.80 -11.19 -10.22
C GLN A 39 -5.05 -9.85 -10.36
N ASN A 40 -5.53 -8.85 -9.63
CA ASN A 40 -4.82 -7.59 -9.54
C ASN A 40 -3.46 -7.80 -8.85
N GLN A 41 -2.42 -7.35 -9.52
CA GLN A 41 -1.06 -7.29 -8.96
C GLN A 41 -0.72 -5.85 -8.65
N ILE A 42 0.06 -5.64 -7.60
CA ILE A 42 0.49 -4.31 -7.19
C ILE A 42 1.98 -4.18 -7.47
N ILE A 43 2.35 -3.16 -8.23
CA ILE A 43 3.72 -2.82 -8.58
C ILE A 43 4.03 -1.44 -8.01
N THR A 44 5.05 -1.34 -7.14
CA THR A 44 5.67 -0.05 -6.83
C THR A 44 6.63 0.27 -7.96
N VAL A 45 6.34 1.29 -8.73
CA VAL A 45 7.09 1.67 -9.94
C VAL A 45 8.50 2.10 -9.57
N GLY A 46 9.52 1.52 -10.20
CA GLY A 46 10.92 1.74 -9.86
C GLY A 46 11.36 1.11 -8.54
N GLY A 47 10.50 0.30 -7.91
CA GLY A 47 10.77 -0.32 -6.61
C GLY A 47 11.68 -1.54 -6.66
N GLY A 48 11.89 -2.15 -7.82
CA GLY A 48 12.72 -3.34 -8.00
C GLY A 48 12.21 -4.61 -7.31
N LEU A 49 10.95 -4.61 -6.85
CA LEU A 49 10.33 -5.73 -6.12
C LEU A 49 9.57 -6.71 -7.03
N THR A 50 9.47 -6.40 -8.31
CA THR A 50 8.84 -7.24 -9.34
C THR A 50 9.86 -7.59 -10.42
N LEU A 51 9.41 -8.30 -11.47
CA LEU A 51 10.28 -8.62 -12.61
C LEU A 51 10.74 -7.31 -13.28
N PRO A 52 12.05 -7.17 -13.61
CA PRO A 52 12.59 -5.95 -14.22
C PRO A 52 11.85 -5.50 -15.47
N ALA A 53 11.35 -6.45 -16.27
CA ALA A 53 10.56 -6.15 -17.47
C ALA A 53 9.23 -5.50 -17.14
N LEU A 54 8.53 -5.95 -16.09
CA LEU A 54 7.24 -5.40 -15.67
C LEU A 54 7.41 -4.02 -15.03
N ASP A 55 8.43 -3.86 -14.18
CA ASP A 55 8.73 -2.58 -13.52
C ASP A 55 9.00 -1.48 -14.56
N ARG A 56 9.87 -1.76 -15.54
CA ARG A 56 10.16 -0.83 -16.64
C ARG A 56 8.99 -0.60 -17.59
N ALA A 57 8.18 -1.64 -17.84
CA ALA A 57 7.07 -1.54 -18.79
C ALA A 57 5.95 -0.64 -18.27
N VAL A 58 5.74 -0.59 -16.97
CA VAL A 58 4.70 0.24 -16.33
C VAL A 58 5.12 1.70 -16.24
N GLU A 59 6.42 1.96 -16.10
CA GLU A 59 6.95 3.32 -15.95
C GLU A 59 6.58 4.22 -17.13
N ASN A 60 6.09 5.44 -16.83
CA ASN A 60 5.60 6.45 -17.78
C ASN A 60 4.38 6.02 -18.62
N GLN A 61 3.72 4.91 -18.26
CA GLN A 61 2.51 4.49 -18.93
C GLN A 61 1.25 4.96 -18.18
N PRO A 62 0.25 5.47 -18.89
CA PRO A 62 -1.01 5.89 -18.26
C PRO A 62 -1.91 4.70 -17.90
N ALA A 63 -2.70 4.87 -16.84
CA ALA A 63 -3.77 3.93 -16.51
C ALA A 63 -4.73 3.76 -17.70
N GLY A 64 -5.21 2.53 -17.91
CA GLY A 64 -6.00 2.12 -19.07
C GLY A 64 -5.15 1.59 -20.24
N THR A 65 -3.80 1.61 -20.11
CA THR A 65 -2.92 1.04 -21.16
C THR A 65 -2.95 -0.48 -21.12
N ARG A 66 -3.09 -1.08 -22.32
CA ARG A 66 -2.80 -2.50 -22.56
C ARG A 66 -1.58 -2.62 -23.46
N MET A 67 -0.58 -3.37 -22.99
CA MET A 67 0.69 -3.54 -23.71
C MET A 67 1.14 -5.00 -23.78
N LEU A 68 1.97 -5.29 -24.77
CA LEU A 68 2.74 -6.55 -24.89
C LEU A 68 4.17 -6.27 -24.42
N VAL A 69 4.65 -7.08 -23.50
CA VAL A 69 6.01 -6.99 -22.97
C VAL A 69 6.75 -8.30 -23.30
N VAL A 70 7.85 -8.19 -24.03
CA VAL A 70 8.72 -9.33 -24.33
C VAL A 70 9.95 -9.25 -23.43
N ALA A 71 10.07 -10.18 -22.51
CA ALA A 71 11.08 -10.19 -21.46
C ALA A 71 12.09 -11.32 -21.71
N PRO A 72 13.32 -11.01 -22.15
CA PRO A 72 14.39 -12.01 -22.20
C PRO A 72 14.74 -12.48 -20.77
N PRO A 73 15.47 -13.62 -20.62
CA PRO A 73 15.76 -14.19 -19.30
C PRO A 73 16.25 -13.19 -18.26
N ALA A 74 17.20 -12.33 -18.61
CA ALA A 74 17.77 -11.33 -17.70
C ALA A 74 16.75 -10.28 -17.20
N ALA A 75 15.67 -10.04 -17.94
CA ALA A 75 14.60 -9.11 -17.57
C ALA A 75 13.37 -9.82 -16.94
N ALA A 76 13.38 -11.16 -16.91
CA ALA A 76 12.34 -12.01 -16.34
C ALA A 76 12.90 -12.81 -15.15
N TYR A 77 13.08 -14.11 -15.30
CA TYR A 77 13.44 -15.02 -14.21
C TYR A 77 14.94 -15.34 -14.11
N GLY A 78 15.78 -14.67 -14.89
CA GLY A 78 17.24 -14.86 -14.90
C GLY A 78 17.66 -16.26 -15.35
N GLU A 79 18.94 -16.58 -15.13
CA GLU A 79 19.54 -17.86 -15.52
C GLU A 79 18.97 -19.07 -14.76
N THR A 80 18.40 -18.85 -13.57
CA THR A 80 17.79 -19.91 -12.76
C THR A 80 16.40 -20.31 -13.24
N GLY A 81 15.71 -19.41 -13.96
CA GLY A 81 14.33 -19.60 -14.36
C GLY A 81 13.37 -19.67 -13.18
N ASN A 82 12.18 -20.23 -13.40
CA ASN A 82 11.17 -20.50 -12.37
C ASN A 82 10.56 -21.89 -12.59
N LYS A 83 11.05 -22.87 -11.85
CA LYS A 83 10.62 -24.29 -11.99
C LYS A 83 9.12 -24.48 -11.71
N ARG A 84 8.54 -23.70 -10.77
CA ARG A 84 7.12 -23.79 -10.43
C ARG A 84 6.22 -23.39 -11.60
N LEU A 85 6.67 -22.43 -12.38
CA LEU A 85 5.99 -21.94 -13.57
C LEU A 85 6.42 -22.67 -14.85
N GLY A 86 7.36 -23.60 -14.78
CA GLY A 86 7.89 -24.29 -15.95
C GLY A 86 8.72 -23.40 -16.88
N VAL A 87 9.30 -22.32 -16.34
CA VAL A 87 10.15 -21.38 -17.08
C VAL A 87 11.61 -21.75 -16.85
N SER A 88 12.38 -22.00 -17.93
CA SER A 88 13.81 -22.25 -17.85
C SER A 88 14.62 -20.95 -17.83
N GLY A 89 15.90 -21.05 -17.46
CA GLY A 89 16.81 -19.89 -17.43
C GLY A 89 17.17 -19.32 -18.81
N THR A 90 16.75 -19.97 -19.89
CA THR A 90 16.96 -19.51 -21.28
C THR A 90 15.67 -18.99 -21.93
N ASP A 91 14.54 -19.09 -21.23
CA ASP A 91 13.25 -18.75 -21.81
C ASP A 91 12.99 -17.26 -21.82
N THR A 92 12.52 -16.77 -22.96
CA THR A 92 11.90 -15.46 -23.09
C THR A 92 10.43 -15.57 -22.71
N VAL A 93 9.94 -14.68 -21.86
CA VAL A 93 8.54 -14.64 -21.41
C VAL A 93 7.84 -13.46 -22.05
N VAL A 94 6.63 -13.69 -22.54
CA VAL A 94 5.76 -12.66 -23.11
C VAL A 94 4.63 -12.39 -22.13
N PHE A 95 4.42 -11.12 -21.81
CA PHE A 95 3.33 -10.67 -20.95
C PHE A 95 2.37 -9.80 -21.76
N VAL A 96 1.08 -9.97 -21.52
CA VAL A 96 0.05 -8.98 -21.85
C VAL A 96 -0.32 -8.30 -20.55
N VAL A 97 -0.05 -7.00 -20.45
CA VAL A 97 -0.22 -6.22 -19.22
C VAL A 97 -1.29 -5.17 -19.42
N ASP A 98 -2.25 -5.12 -18.49
CA ASP A 98 -3.25 -4.08 -18.37
C ASP A 98 -2.96 -3.23 -17.14
N ILE A 99 -2.76 -1.93 -17.29
CA ILE A 99 -2.65 -0.98 -16.18
C ILE A 99 -4.05 -0.53 -15.79
N MET A 100 -4.54 -1.03 -14.66
CA MET A 100 -5.90 -0.78 -14.19
C MET A 100 -6.02 0.57 -13.49
N GLN A 101 -5.04 0.91 -12.65
CA GLN A 101 -5.02 2.12 -11.87
C GLN A 101 -3.58 2.52 -11.55
N VAL A 102 -3.33 3.82 -11.46
CA VAL A 102 -2.09 4.41 -10.93
C VAL A 102 -2.45 5.26 -9.72
N ILE A 103 -1.72 5.03 -8.63
CA ILE A 103 -1.87 5.73 -7.36
C ILE A 103 -0.58 6.52 -7.15
N PRO A 104 -0.63 7.87 -7.18
CA PRO A 104 0.54 8.71 -6.98
C PRO A 104 1.26 8.44 -5.65
N ALA A 105 2.57 8.62 -5.65
CA ALA A 105 3.42 8.49 -4.47
C ALA A 105 2.95 9.34 -3.28
N HIS A 106 2.36 10.51 -3.56
CA HIS A 106 1.84 11.43 -2.55
C HIS A 106 0.30 11.53 -2.57
N ALA A 107 -0.39 10.49 -3.07
CA ALA A 107 -1.84 10.45 -3.03
C ALA A 107 -2.36 10.56 -1.59
N THR A 108 -3.49 11.21 -1.42
CA THR A 108 -4.22 11.31 -0.15
C THR A 108 -5.69 11.10 -0.40
N VAL A 109 -6.46 10.76 0.63
CA VAL A 109 -7.91 10.69 0.50
C VAL A 109 -8.53 12.08 0.53
N HIS A 110 -9.63 12.25 -0.20
CA HIS A 110 -10.40 13.47 -0.29
C HIS A 110 -11.80 13.24 0.28
N GLY A 111 -12.37 14.27 0.89
CA GLY A 111 -13.70 14.23 1.47
C GLY A 111 -13.83 15.18 2.63
N GLU A 112 -15.04 15.31 3.17
CA GLU A 112 -15.28 16.05 4.38
C GLU A 112 -14.65 15.32 5.56
N GLN A 113 -13.69 15.98 6.22
CA GLN A 113 -13.01 15.41 7.39
C GLN A 113 -13.76 15.80 8.66
N ARG A 114 -14.13 14.81 9.44
CA ARG A 114 -14.65 14.97 10.80
C ARG A 114 -13.52 15.15 11.80
N GLN A 115 -13.79 15.84 12.86
CA GLN A 115 -12.91 15.85 14.04
C GLN A 115 -13.08 14.54 14.81
N ALA A 116 -12.01 14.04 15.38
CA ALA A 116 -12.07 12.95 16.35
C ALA A 116 -12.70 13.44 17.67
N ALA A 117 -13.10 12.52 18.55
CA ALA A 117 -13.54 12.87 19.90
C ALA A 117 -12.44 13.67 20.62
N ASP A 118 -12.82 14.63 21.50
CA ASP A 118 -11.89 15.54 22.17
C ASP A 118 -10.81 14.82 23.00
N SER A 119 -11.10 13.60 23.46
CA SER A 119 -10.15 12.73 24.17
C SER A 119 -9.15 12.00 23.28
N LEU A 120 -9.26 12.15 21.96
CA LEU A 120 -8.41 11.50 20.97
C LEU A 120 -7.58 12.54 20.21
N PRO A 121 -6.48 12.10 19.56
CA PRO A 121 -5.66 12.96 18.74
C PRO A 121 -6.46 13.62 17.62
N GLN A 122 -6.22 14.91 17.38
CA GLN A 122 -6.77 15.63 16.26
C GLN A 122 -5.82 15.54 15.05
N VAL A 123 -6.39 15.48 13.86
CA VAL A 123 -5.65 15.30 12.62
C VAL A 123 -5.92 16.46 11.69
N ARG A 124 -4.85 17.04 11.15
CA ARG A 124 -4.92 18.03 10.05
C ARG A 124 -4.07 17.53 8.90
N ILE A 125 -4.47 17.82 7.69
CA ILE A 125 -3.68 17.50 6.51
C ILE A 125 -2.97 18.77 6.08
N ASP A 126 -1.65 18.68 5.96
CA ASP A 126 -0.84 19.79 5.49
C ASP A 126 -0.89 19.91 3.95
N ARG A 127 -0.22 20.92 3.40
CA ARG A 127 -0.23 21.19 1.96
C ARG A 127 0.43 20.09 1.12
N SER A 128 1.25 19.24 1.73
CA SER A 128 1.88 18.08 1.07
C SER A 128 0.97 16.85 1.04
N GLY A 129 -0.16 16.88 1.74
CA GLY A 129 -1.04 15.74 1.94
C GLY A 129 -0.68 14.87 3.14
N ALA A 130 0.39 15.22 3.87
CA ALA A 130 0.79 14.48 5.07
C ALA A 130 -0.09 14.82 6.27
N ALA A 131 -0.34 13.82 7.13
CA ALA A 131 -1.09 14.04 8.35
C ALA A 131 -0.20 14.69 9.42
N ALA A 132 -0.65 15.84 9.93
CA ALA A 132 -0.17 16.44 11.15
C ALA A 132 -1.08 15.99 12.30
N ILE A 133 -0.51 15.36 13.31
CA ILE A 133 -1.23 14.78 14.46
C ILE A 133 -0.96 15.67 15.67
N SER A 134 -2.00 16.15 16.35
CA SER A 134 -1.88 16.77 17.68
C SER A 134 -2.44 15.82 18.73
N VAL A 135 -1.72 15.61 19.80
CA VAL A 135 -2.09 14.67 20.87
C VAL A 135 -2.55 15.46 22.08
N PRO A 136 -3.74 15.19 22.65
CA PRO A 136 -4.23 15.93 23.79
C PRO A 136 -3.35 15.70 25.02
N ASP A 137 -3.33 16.69 25.94
CA ASP A 137 -2.68 16.56 27.25
C ASP A 137 -3.59 15.75 28.20
N ALA A 138 -3.67 14.45 27.93
CA ALA A 138 -4.51 13.50 28.64
C ALA A 138 -3.88 12.11 28.64
N ASP A 139 -4.35 11.24 29.51
CA ASP A 139 -3.95 9.83 29.51
C ASP A 139 -4.36 9.14 28.21
N ALA A 140 -3.47 8.33 27.65
CA ALA A 140 -3.76 7.54 26.47
C ALA A 140 -4.86 6.50 26.74
N PRO A 141 -5.71 6.20 25.75
CA PRO A 141 -6.70 5.13 25.85
C PRO A 141 -6.06 3.77 26.19
N ARG A 142 -6.70 3.01 27.07
CA ARG A 142 -6.26 1.64 27.45
C ARG A 142 -6.72 0.57 26.46
N GLU A 143 -7.73 0.89 25.66
CA GLU A 143 -8.26 0.03 24.61
C GLU A 143 -8.00 0.62 23.23
N LEU A 144 -8.06 -0.25 22.23
CA LEU A 144 -7.90 0.15 20.83
C LEU A 144 -9.04 1.11 20.45
N ALA A 145 -8.70 2.33 20.04
CA ALA A 145 -9.64 3.27 19.45
C ALA A 145 -9.42 3.36 17.95
N VAL A 146 -10.51 3.29 17.20
CA VAL A 146 -10.51 3.41 15.73
C VAL A 146 -11.62 4.38 15.35
N GLU A 147 -11.25 5.53 14.78
CA GLU A 147 -12.23 6.52 14.30
C GLU A 147 -12.05 6.79 12.82
N ARG A 148 -13.17 6.85 12.11
CA ARG A 148 -13.18 7.23 10.71
C ARG A 148 -13.34 8.74 10.59
N LEU A 149 -12.30 9.39 10.12
CA LEU A 149 -12.25 10.84 9.93
C LEU A 149 -12.78 11.28 8.57
N VAL A 150 -12.60 10.45 7.52
CA VAL A 150 -13.19 10.64 6.19
C VAL A 150 -13.90 9.37 5.79
N ASP A 151 -15.13 9.47 5.35
CA ASP A 151 -15.90 8.35 4.82
C ASP A 151 -15.54 8.09 3.36
N GLY A 152 -14.89 6.97 3.09
CA GLY A 152 -14.64 6.52 1.73
C GLY A 152 -15.92 6.01 1.05
N THR A 153 -15.98 6.16 -0.26
CA THR A 153 -17.11 5.71 -1.09
C THR A 153 -16.78 4.45 -1.91
N GLY A 154 -15.51 4.01 -1.87
CA GLY A 154 -15.07 2.85 -2.63
C GLY A 154 -15.52 1.51 -2.02
N GLN A 155 -15.01 0.42 -2.56
CA GLN A 155 -15.34 -0.93 -2.07
C GLN A 155 -14.87 -1.15 -0.64
N VAL A 156 -15.56 -2.07 0.05
CA VAL A 156 -15.22 -2.46 1.43
C VAL A 156 -13.98 -3.35 1.40
N VAL A 157 -13.00 -3.03 2.24
CA VAL A 157 -11.79 -3.82 2.45
C VAL A 157 -12.14 -5.13 3.17
N LYS A 158 -11.76 -6.25 2.57
CA LYS A 158 -11.97 -7.59 3.13
C LYS A 158 -10.68 -8.13 3.75
N ALA A 159 -10.81 -9.03 4.70
CA ALA A 159 -9.66 -9.77 5.23
C ALA A 159 -8.97 -10.56 4.09
N GLY A 160 -7.64 -10.55 4.06
CA GLY A 160 -6.82 -11.15 3.01
C GLY A 160 -6.67 -10.28 1.75
N GLN A 161 -7.36 -9.16 1.65
CA GLN A 161 -7.25 -8.24 0.52
C GLN A 161 -5.98 -7.40 0.64
N THR A 162 -5.28 -7.21 -0.48
CA THR A 162 -4.16 -6.27 -0.55
C THR A 162 -4.68 -4.84 -0.64
N VAL A 163 -4.12 -3.97 0.20
CA VAL A 163 -4.53 -2.57 0.32
C VAL A 163 -3.31 -1.68 0.13
N VAL A 164 -3.49 -0.60 -0.63
CA VAL A 164 -2.53 0.49 -0.76
C VAL A 164 -2.96 1.63 0.15
N LEU A 165 -2.07 2.09 1.01
CA LEU A 165 -2.38 3.14 1.97
C LEU A 165 -1.22 4.12 2.16
N GLN A 166 -1.55 5.35 2.54
CA GLN A 166 -0.61 6.26 3.21
C GLN A 166 -0.78 6.12 4.71
N HIS A 167 0.31 6.33 5.43
CA HIS A 167 0.27 6.35 6.89
C HIS A 167 1.19 7.43 7.48
N SER A 168 0.81 7.89 8.66
CA SER A 168 1.62 8.73 9.54
C SER A 168 1.46 8.21 10.95
N SER A 169 2.56 7.96 11.67
CA SER A 169 2.53 7.38 13.00
C SER A 169 3.41 8.11 13.99
N ALA A 170 2.88 8.34 15.19
CA ALA A 170 3.53 8.98 16.32
C ALA A 170 3.39 8.13 17.58
N VAL A 171 4.22 8.42 18.59
CA VAL A 171 4.10 7.86 19.94
C VAL A 171 3.34 8.84 20.81
N TRP A 172 2.23 8.39 21.43
CA TRP A 172 1.38 9.24 22.30
C TRP A 172 2.20 9.95 23.38
N GLN A 173 3.00 9.19 24.14
CA GLN A 173 3.75 9.72 25.28
C GLN A 173 4.80 10.76 24.90
N ASN A 174 5.31 10.69 23.67
CA ASN A 174 6.30 11.65 23.16
C ASN A 174 5.65 12.93 22.62
N ALA A 175 4.35 12.89 22.37
CA ALA A 175 3.60 13.95 21.69
C ALA A 175 2.46 14.51 22.57
N GLN A 176 2.31 14.04 23.79
CA GLN A 176 1.25 14.48 24.71
C GLN A 176 1.31 15.99 24.94
N GLY A 177 0.20 16.68 24.68
CA GLY A 177 0.08 18.12 24.79
C GLY A 177 0.71 18.92 23.63
N GLU A 178 1.29 18.25 22.63
CA GLU A 178 1.91 18.90 21.49
C GLU A 178 0.91 19.15 20.37
N ASP A 179 0.97 20.34 19.77
CA ASP A 179 0.14 20.70 18.60
C ASP A 179 0.52 19.92 17.34
N ARG A 180 1.74 19.40 17.30
CA ARG A 180 2.25 18.58 16.21
C ARG A 180 3.22 17.52 16.72
N ALA A 181 2.80 16.28 16.65
CA ALA A 181 3.61 15.13 17.04
C ALA A 181 4.79 14.90 16.08
N ASP A 182 5.93 14.50 16.62
CA ASP A 182 7.03 13.95 15.85
C ASP A 182 6.66 12.55 15.34
N LEU A 183 6.70 12.38 14.03
CA LEU A 183 6.36 11.11 13.39
C LEU A 183 7.61 10.19 13.38
N PHE A 184 7.46 8.98 13.88
CA PHE A 184 8.51 7.96 13.73
C PHE A 184 8.38 7.15 12.44
N MET A 185 7.22 7.20 11.78
CA MET A 185 6.96 6.62 10.46
C MET A 185 6.03 7.51 9.66
N SER A 186 6.34 7.69 8.36
CA SER A 186 5.48 8.42 7.44
C SER A 186 5.77 7.98 6.01
N SER A 187 4.80 7.38 5.35
CA SER A 187 4.92 7.01 3.93
C SER A 187 5.01 8.22 3.00
N HIS A 188 4.48 9.37 3.42
CA HIS A 188 4.69 10.64 2.71
C HIS A 188 6.14 11.10 2.75
N ALA A 189 6.81 10.95 3.92
CA ALA A 189 8.24 11.27 4.05
C ALA A 189 9.11 10.28 3.26
N ASP A 190 8.69 9.02 3.17
CA ASP A 190 9.35 7.97 2.40
C ASP A 190 9.09 8.11 0.88
N GLY A 191 8.18 9.00 0.48
CA GLY A 191 7.84 9.27 -0.92
C GLY A 191 7.14 8.09 -1.64
N ARG A 192 6.47 7.20 -0.90
CA ARG A 192 5.76 6.05 -1.47
C ARG A 192 4.68 5.50 -0.55
N PRO A 193 3.51 5.13 -1.11
CA PRO A 193 2.47 4.43 -0.37
C PRO A 193 2.94 3.05 0.10
N LEU A 194 2.38 2.59 1.21
CA LEU A 194 2.61 1.26 1.74
C LEU A 194 1.56 0.28 1.20
N THR A 195 2.01 -0.91 0.83
CA THR A 195 1.14 -2.02 0.42
C THR A 195 1.10 -3.06 1.53
N VAL A 196 -0.10 -3.41 2.00
CA VAL A 196 -0.31 -4.37 3.09
C VAL A 196 -1.45 -5.33 2.77
N VAL A 197 -1.43 -6.50 3.40
CA VAL A 197 -2.58 -7.44 3.37
C VAL A 197 -3.42 -7.19 4.62
N ALA A 198 -4.64 -6.71 4.46
CA ALA A 198 -5.54 -6.42 5.56
C ALA A 198 -5.91 -7.69 6.33
N GLY A 199 -5.69 -7.70 7.65
CA GLY A 199 -5.88 -8.88 8.48
C GLY A 199 -4.84 -9.99 8.27
N GLY A 200 -3.73 -9.69 7.58
CA GLY A 200 -2.68 -10.65 7.22
C GLY A 200 -1.63 -10.90 8.31
N GLY A 201 -1.63 -10.13 9.39
CA GLY A 201 -0.66 -10.26 10.48
C GLY A 201 0.74 -9.70 10.17
N ASN A 202 0.90 -9.00 9.04
CA ASN A 202 2.19 -8.45 8.60
C ASN A 202 2.41 -6.99 9.00
N VAL A 203 1.43 -6.39 9.67
CA VAL A 203 1.45 -5.03 10.21
C VAL A 203 1.06 -5.03 11.68
N LEU A 204 0.97 -3.86 12.33
CA LEU A 204 0.49 -3.78 13.70
C LEU A 204 -0.92 -4.40 13.81
N LYS A 205 -1.17 -5.17 14.87
CA LYS A 205 -2.49 -5.78 15.14
C LYS A 205 -3.62 -4.75 15.10
N ALA A 206 -3.32 -3.52 15.50
CA ALA A 206 -4.26 -2.40 15.43
C ALA A 206 -4.66 -2.07 13.99
N TRP A 207 -3.69 -2.04 13.07
CA TRP A 207 -3.95 -1.75 11.66
C TRP A 207 -4.77 -2.86 10.99
N ASP A 208 -4.42 -4.13 11.24
CA ASP A 208 -5.20 -5.26 10.73
C ASP A 208 -6.67 -5.17 11.12
N ARG A 209 -6.95 -4.80 12.39
CA ARG A 209 -8.32 -4.63 12.88
C ARG A 209 -8.98 -3.38 12.33
N ALA A 210 -8.21 -2.29 12.15
CA ALA A 210 -8.75 -1.03 11.70
C ALA A 210 -9.07 -1.03 10.19
N LEU A 211 -8.33 -1.77 9.37
CA LEU A 211 -8.48 -1.77 7.91
C LEU A 211 -9.67 -2.61 7.43
N VAL A 212 -9.88 -3.79 8.02
CA VAL A 212 -10.96 -4.69 7.61
C VAL A 212 -12.32 -4.05 7.91
N GLY A 213 -13.19 -4.01 6.90
CA GLY A 213 -14.52 -3.38 6.99
C GLY A 213 -14.53 -1.88 6.67
N GLN A 214 -13.38 -1.23 6.51
CA GLN A 214 -13.32 0.15 6.00
C GLN A 214 -13.58 0.17 4.49
N ARG A 215 -13.86 1.36 3.97
CA ARG A 215 -13.99 1.58 2.53
C ARG A 215 -12.72 2.22 1.96
N VAL A 216 -12.39 1.88 0.75
CA VAL A 216 -11.40 2.64 -0.04
C VAL A 216 -11.85 4.09 -0.14
N GLY A 217 -10.90 5.03 0.04
CA GLY A 217 -11.16 6.45 0.17
C GLY A 217 -11.38 6.93 1.62
N SER A 218 -11.32 6.03 2.62
CA SER A 218 -11.43 6.42 4.02
C SER A 218 -10.10 6.87 4.60
N ARG A 219 -10.18 7.87 5.51
CA ARG A 219 -9.12 8.21 6.47
C ARG A 219 -9.50 7.70 7.83
N VAL A 220 -8.62 6.95 8.47
CA VAL A 220 -8.87 6.31 9.75
C VAL A 220 -7.80 6.71 10.77
N LEU A 221 -8.21 7.23 11.92
CA LEU A 221 -7.37 7.42 13.08
C LEU A 221 -7.38 6.14 13.91
N VAL A 222 -6.21 5.67 14.29
CA VAL A 222 -6.01 4.47 15.10
C VAL A 222 -5.14 4.82 16.31
N VAL A 223 -5.67 4.64 17.52
CA VAL A 223 -4.90 4.75 18.77
C VAL A 223 -4.72 3.37 19.36
N ALA A 224 -3.50 2.87 19.33
CA ALA A 224 -3.15 1.50 19.63
C ALA A 224 -2.33 1.38 20.92
N PRO A 225 -2.93 0.92 22.04
CA PRO A 225 -2.15 0.49 23.20
C PRO A 225 -1.11 -0.57 22.84
N ALA A 226 -0.06 -0.69 23.63
CA ALA A 226 1.08 -1.58 23.36
C ALA A 226 0.68 -3.01 22.96
N LYS A 227 -0.38 -3.58 23.56
CA LYS A 227 -0.88 -4.95 23.23
C LYS A 227 -1.37 -5.11 21.78
N PHE A 228 -1.69 -3.99 21.10
CA PHE A 228 -2.10 -3.93 19.69
C PHE A 228 -1.03 -3.31 18.78
N ALA A 229 0.06 -2.78 19.37
CA ALA A 229 1.19 -2.19 18.67
C ALA A 229 2.44 -3.07 18.85
N TYR A 230 3.52 -2.56 19.45
CA TYR A 230 4.79 -3.26 19.53
C TYR A 230 4.99 -4.09 20.81
N GLY A 231 4.06 -4.03 21.78
CA GLY A 231 4.14 -4.80 23.01
C GLY A 231 5.33 -4.40 23.90
N ALA A 232 6.02 -5.41 24.44
CA ALA A 232 7.17 -5.25 25.32
C ALA A 232 8.49 -5.08 24.55
N HIS A 233 8.52 -5.36 23.25
CA HIS A 233 9.75 -5.38 22.43
C HIS A 233 9.62 -4.45 21.21
N PRO A 234 9.51 -3.13 21.40
CA PRO A 234 9.41 -2.18 20.32
C PRO A 234 10.73 -2.04 19.53
N PRO A 235 10.69 -1.54 18.30
CA PRO A 235 11.88 -1.11 17.58
C PRO A 235 12.64 0.00 18.32
N LYS A 236 13.92 0.18 17.96
CA LYS A 236 14.75 1.26 18.51
C LYS A 236 14.07 2.63 18.29
N GLY A 237 14.03 3.44 19.34
CA GLY A 237 13.41 4.76 19.32
C GLY A 237 11.96 4.81 19.79
N ILE A 238 11.31 3.66 19.97
CA ILE A 238 9.95 3.57 20.53
C ILE A 238 10.04 3.05 21.97
N PRO A 239 9.46 3.72 22.98
CA PRO A 239 9.47 3.24 24.35
C PRO A 239 8.71 1.92 24.51
N ALA A 240 9.16 1.08 25.46
CA ALA A 240 8.40 -0.11 25.86
C ALA A 240 7.05 0.32 26.45
N GLY A 241 5.99 -0.38 26.08
CA GLY A 241 4.63 -0.03 26.51
C GLY A 241 4.02 1.18 25.78
N ALA A 242 4.69 1.72 24.76
CA ALA A 242 4.21 2.88 24.01
C ALA A 242 2.81 2.66 23.42
N VAL A 243 1.98 3.70 23.49
CA VAL A 243 0.75 3.80 22.74
C VAL A 243 1.07 4.47 21.40
N VAL A 244 0.69 3.81 20.30
CA VAL A 244 0.95 4.29 18.94
C VAL A 244 -0.30 4.95 18.39
N VAL A 245 -0.15 6.16 17.88
CA VAL A 245 -1.18 6.88 17.13
C VAL A 245 -0.83 6.76 15.65
N SER A 246 -1.78 6.32 14.84
CA SER A 246 -1.60 6.22 13.38
C SER A 246 -2.78 6.84 12.64
N VAL A 247 -2.49 7.53 11.55
CA VAL A 247 -3.47 7.98 10.57
C VAL A 247 -3.26 7.16 9.31
N LEU A 248 -4.31 6.50 8.83
CA LEU A 248 -4.28 5.63 7.66
C LEU A 248 -5.23 6.17 6.59
N ASP A 249 -4.71 6.51 5.42
CA ASP A 249 -5.46 6.85 4.23
C ASP A 249 -5.54 5.64 3.31
N ILE A 250 -6.72 5.06 3.13
CA ILE A 250 -6.93 3.85 2.33
C ILE A 250 -7.13 4.26 0.87
N LEU A 251 -6.10 4.11 0.03
CA LEU A 251 -6.08 4.65 -1.33
C LEU A 251 -6.67 3.69 -2.36
N ALA A 252 -6.42 2.38 -2.21
CA ALA A 252 -6.94 1.35 -3.10
C ALA A 252 -7.00 0.00 -2.40
N GLY A 253 -7.75 -0.94 -3.01
CA GLY A 253 -7.79 -2.36 -2.66
C GLY A 253 -7.76 -3.22 -3.92
N ALA A 254 -6.90 -4.24 -3.94
CA ALA A 254 -6.71 -5.14 -5.07
C ALA A 254 -7.02 -6.60 -4.69
#